data_84e7225ada0ea6e291fa896383454a5f
#
_entry.id   84e7225ada0ea6e291fa896383454a5f
#
_cell.length_a   1.000
_cell.length_b   1.000
_cell.length_c   1.000
_cell.angle_alpha   90.00
_cell.angle_beta   90.00
_cell.angle_gamma   90.00
#
_symmetry.space_group_name_H-M   'P 1'
#
loop_
_entity.id
_entity.type
_entity.pdbx_description
1 polymer ?
#
loop_
_entity_poly.entity_id
_entity_poly.type
_entity_poly.pdbx_seq_one_letter_code
_entity_poly.pdbx_strand_id
1 'polypeptide(L)'
;MPEAQRLPDGAAAQMPSEALTRFGAFMRRETLEVAQDWMQVDSYKARIEPIDTSMIAKLQTLTVGVFWPHREADLAVLLEVGAGYLALDEIDRALASTMQFPCGDDFSMLGMMVTTPRLQAMGTGARLLRRTMADCNGRDMRLSATKSGYRLYETAGFVPDGLIYQHQGKARPIHAPRPVPGVALRPMEPRDTAAVAELDRLAHGVDRSTILGVFLARSEAIVAERDGAVIGYAFCRPFGKGRVIGPCICEDEAVAIQMVAHFVMSYEGSFLRFDLHQENERIAAFLSASGLGMFDTVTEMHLGASRRARSGVMAYGMAMQSLG
;
A
#
# COMPACT_ATOMS: atom_id res chain seq x y z
N MET A 1 11.42 1.33 -28.28
CA MET A 1 10.32 1.40 -27.31
C MET A 1 10.00 2.87 -27.08
N PRO A 2 8.73 3.29 -27.00
CA PRO A 2 8.38 4.62 -26.54
C PRO A 2 8.98 4.89 -25.17
N GLU A 3 9.35 6.13 -24.89
CA GLU A 3 10.05 6.53 -23.65
C GLU A 3 9.28 6.14 -22.38
N ALA A 4 7.95 6.22 -22.39
CA ALA A 4 7.04 5.80 -21.31
C ALA A 4 7.04 4.28 -21.00
N GLN A 5 7.75 3.45 -21.77
CA GLN A 5 7.86 2.01 -21.57
C GLN A 5 9.26 1.58 -21.11
N ARG A 6 10.11 2.52 -20.69
CA ARG A 6 11.44 2.23 -20.16
C ARG A 6 11.44 2.45 -18.65
N LEU A 7 12.12 1.55 -17.94
CA LEU A 7 12.50 1.81 -16.56
C LEU A 7 13.64 2.85 -16.54
N PRO A 8 13.81 3.62 -15.44
CA PRO A 8 14.98 4.48 -15.26
C PRO A 8 16.27 3.69 -15.45
N ASP A 9 17.26 4.27 -16.13
CA ASP A 9 18.50 3.57 -16.47
C ASP A 9 19.22 2.97 -15.25
N GLY A 10 19.20 3.66 -14.12
CA GLY A 10 19.79 3.18 -12.85
C GLY A 10 19.01 2.03 -12.20
N ALA A 11 17.68 1.98 -12.39
CA ALA A 11 16.81 0.94 -11.82
C ALA A 11 16.91 -0.37 -12.60
N ALA A 12 17.04 -0.30 -13.92
CA ALA A 12 17.22 -1.47 -14.77
C ALA A 12 18.49 -2.25 -14.41
N ALA A 13 19.56 -1.56 -14.00
CA ALA A 13 20.82 -2.18 -13.62
C ALA A 13 20.73 -3.01 -12.31
N GLN A 14 19.70 -2.81 -11.50
CA GLN A 14 19.48 -3.51 -10.22
C GLN A 14 18.51 -4.69 -10.32
N MET A 15 17.88 -4.89 -11.49
CA MET A 15 16.91 -5.95 -11.68
C MET A 15 17.50 -7.21 -12.31
N PRO A 16 17.01 -8.42 -11.97
CA PRO A 16 17.35 -9.64 -12.68
C PRO A 16 17.00 -9.54 -14.17
N SER A 17 17.89 -10.02 -15.04
CA SER A 17 17.69 -9.99 -16.52
C SER A 17 16.38 -10.65 -16.97
N GLU A 18 15.97 -11.71 -16.29
CA GLU A 18 14.69 -12.38 -16.54
C GLU A 18 13.47 -11.49 -16.23
N ALA A 19 13.55 -10.71 -15.16
CA ALA A 19 12.47 -9.77 -14.79
C ALA A 19 12.33 -8.67 -15.84
N LEU A 20 13.45 -8.12 -16.33
CA LEU A 20 13.45 -7.15 -17.44
C LEU A 20 12.91 -7.74 -18.73
N THR A 21 13.23 -9.01 -19.03
CA THR A 21 12.69 -9.72 -20.18
C THR A 21 11.18 -9.88 -20.06
N ARG A 22 10.68 -10.30 -18.88
CA ARG A 22 9.23 -10.40 -18.60
C ARG A 22 8.55 -9.05 -18.73
N PHE A 23 9.09 -8.00 -18.14
CA PHE A 23 8.56 -6.63 -18.26
C PHE A 23 8.44 -6.21 -19.73
N GLY A 24 9.53 -6.34 -20.50
CA GLY A 24 9.53 -6.01 -21.91
C GLY A 24 8.51 -6.81 -22.73
N ALA A 25 8.35 -8.12 -22.44
CA ALA A 25 7.36 -8.97 -23.07
C ALA A 25 5.92 -8.60 -22.68
N PHE A 26 5.70 -8.28 -21.41
CA PHE A 26 4.40 -7.86 -20.89
C PHE A 26 3.94 -6.55 -21.52
N MET A 27 4.81 -5.54 -21.57
CA MET A 27 4.45 -4.23 -22.13
C MET A 27 4.29 -4.24 -23.65
N ARG A 28 4.97 -5.15 -24.39
CA ARG A 28 4.82 -5.26 -25.88
C ARG A 28 3.52 -5.92 -26.30
N ARG A 29 2.88 -6.70 -25.46
CA ARG A 29 1.75 -7.56 -25.85
C ARG A 29 0.54 -6.82 -26.40
N GLU A 30 0.45 -5.51 -26.31
CA GLU A 30 -0.75 -4.77 -26.76
C GLU A 30 -0.53 -3.27 -26.88
N THR A 31 0.50 -2.81 -27.61
CA THR A 31 0.74 -1.37 -27.83
C THR A 31 -0.45 -0.66 -28.50
N LEU A 32 -1.27 -1.38 -29.25
CA LEU A 32 -2.50 -0.85 -29.87
C LEU A 32 -3.71 -0.88 -28.92
N GLU A 33 -3.76 -1.84 -27.99
CA GLU A 33 -4.90 -2.03 -27.08
C GLU A 33 -4.83 -1.12 -25.83
N VAL A 34 -3.64 -0.70 -25.40
CA VAL A 34 -3.47 0.20 -24.25
C VAL A 34 -4.17 1.55 -24.47
N ALA A 35 -4.22 2.01 -25.71
CA ALA A 35 -4.88 3.27 -26.08
C ALA A 35 -6.40 3.17 -26.28
N GLN A 36 -6.97 1.96 -26.28
CA GLN A 36 -8.41 1.78 -26.48
C GLN A 36 -9.16 1.87 -25.15
N ASP A 37 -10.25 2.63 -25.14
CA ASP A 37 -11.11 2.79 -23.97
C ASP A 37 -12.17 1.69 -23.83
N TRP A 38 -12.01 0.59 -24.54
CA TRP A 38 -12.87 -0.59 -24.42
C TRP A 38 -12.08 -1.89 -24.58
N MET A 39 -12.63 -2.99 -24.08
CA MET A 39 -12.10 -4.34 -24.25
C MET A 39 -13.21 -5.39 -24.30
N GLN A 40 -12.93 -6.53 -24.92
CA GLN A 40 -13.78 -7.71 -24.80
C GLN A 40 -13.36 -8.50 -23.57
N VAL A 41 -14.32 -8.82 -22.70
CA VAL A 41 -14.12 -9.65 -21.49
C VAL A 41 -15.19 -10.72 -21.50
N ASP A 42 -14.79 -11.94 -21.87
CA ASP A 42 -15.74 -13.04 -22.12
C ASP A 42 -16.82 -12.61 -23.12
N SER A 43 -18.08 -12.66 -22.75
CA SER A 43 -19.24 -12.23 -23.54
C SER A 43 -19.56 -10.73 -23.41
N TYR A 44 -18.82 -9.98 -22.57
CA TYR A 44 -19.08 -8.57 -22.30
C TYR A 44 -18.16 -7.64 -23.10
N LYS A 45 -18.71 -6.52 -23.55
CA LYS A 45 -17.92 -5.38 -24.01
C LYS A 45 -17.74 -4.44 -22.82
N ALA A 46 -16.52 -4.33 -22.30
CA ALA A 46 -16.21 -3.45 -21.19
C ALA A 46 -15.57 -2.16 -21.71
N ARG A 47 -16.03 -1.00 -21.21
CA ARG A 47 -15.34 0.28 -21.39
C ARG A 47 -14.40 0.51 -20.22
N ILE A 48 -13.27 1.18 -20.48
CA ILE A 48 -12.27 1.55 -19.49
C ILE A 48 -12.33 3.07 -19.31
N GLU A 49 -12.61 3.50 -18.09
CA GLU A 49 -12.75 4.91 -17.76
C GLU A 49 -11.78 5.30 -16.63
N PRO A 50 -11.23 6.53 -16.63
CA PRO A 50 -10.55 7.08 -15.48
C PRO A 50 -11.50 7.11 -14.27
N ILE A 51 -10.98 6.74 -13.09
CA ILE A 51 -11.78 6.76 -11.86
C ILE A 51 -11.88 8.20 -11.35
N ASP A 52 -13.10 8.61 -11.04
CA ASP A 52 -13.41 9.86 -10.34
C ASP A 52 -14.25 9.62 -9.08
N THR A 53 -14.55 10.69 -8.36
CA THR A 53 -15.29 10.64 -7.10
C THR A 53 -16.72 10.13 -7.24
N SER A 54 -17.36 10.24 -8.41
CA SER A 54 -18.70 9.72 -8.68
C SER A 54 -18.73 8.19 -8.72
N MET A 55 -17.56 7.56 -8.93
CA MET A 55 -17.42 6.10 -9.06
C MET A 55 -17.08 5.38 -7.74
N ILE A 56 -16.99 6.09 -6.61
CA ILE A 56 -16.62 5.53 -5.30
C ILE A 56 -17.52 4.34 -4.93
N ALA A 57 -18.82 4.45 -5.10
CA ALA A 57 -19.77 3.37 -4.79
C ALA A 57 -19.54 2.11 -5.66
N LYS A 58 -19.19 2.29 -6.94
CA LYS A 58 -18.83 1.17 -7.84
C LYS A 58 -17.52 0.51 -7.40
N LEU A 59 -16.52 1.32 -7.03
CA LEU A 59 -15.24 0.82 -6.52
C LEU A 59 -15.43 0.07 -5.19
N GLN A 60 -16.31 0.57 -4.30
CA GLN A 60 -16.66 -0.14 -3.08
C GLN A 60 -17.34 -1.48 -3.36
N THR A 61 -18.24 -1.53 -4.32
CA THR A 61 -18.89 -2.79 -4.74
C THR A 61 -17.86 -3.83 -5.17
N LEU A 62 -16.84 -3.42 -5.94
CA LEU A 62 -15.73 -4.31 -6.32
C LEU A 62 -14.94 -4.82 -5.11
N THR A 63 -14.55 -3.92 -4.20
CA THR A 63 -13.73 -4.30 -3.04
C THR A 63 -14.48 -5.23 -2.10
N VAL A 64 -15.76 -4.96 -1.84
CA VAL A 64 -16.64 -5.84 -1.04
C VAL A 64 -16.80 -7.21 -1.70
N GLY A 65 -16.90 -7.25 -3.03
CA GLY A 65 -17.00 -8.50 -3.81
C GLY A 65 -15.79 -9.43 -3.69
N VAL A 66 -14.64 -8.91 -3.25
CA VAL A 66 -13.42 -9.68 -2.94
C VAL A 66 -13.08 -9.67 -1.45
N PHE A 67 -14.06 -9.38 -0.59
CA PHE A 67 -13.94 -9.35 0.88
C PHE A 67 -12.97 -8.30 1.43
N TRP A 68 -12.66 -7.26 0.69
CA TRP A 68 -11.90 -6.12 1.20
C TRP A 68 -12.86 -5.11 1.84
N PRO A 69 -12.72 -4.83 3.14
CA PRO A 69 -13.72 -4.07 3.90
C PRO A 69 -13.56 -2.55 3.76
N HIS A 70 -13.21 -2.05 2.58
CA HIS A 70 -13.08 -0.62 2.37
C HIS A 70 -14.44 0.08 2.50
N ARG A 71 -14.45 1.21 3.20
CA ARG A 71 -15.58 2.14 3.22
C ARG A 71 -15.39 3.16 2.10
N GLU A 72 -16.45 3.85 1.71
CA GLU A 72 -16.36 4.94 0.73
C GLU A 72 -15.33 6.01 1.13
N ALA A 73 -15.28 6.36 2.44
CA ALA A 73 -14.27 7.30 2.97
C ALA A 73 -12.83 6.78 2.81
N ASP A 74 -12.60 5.47 2.90
CA ASP A 74 -11.27 4.88 2.68
C ASP A 74 -10.86 4.95 1.20
N LEU A 75 -11.84 4.81 0.29
CA LEU A 75 -11.64 4.92 -1.15
C LEU A 75 -11.47 6.37 -1.60
N ALA A 76 -12.19 7.30 -0.98
CA ALA A 76 -12.03 8.73 -1.25
C ALA A 76 -10.59 9.21 -0.99
N VAL A 77 -9.96 8.72 0.09
CA VAL A 77 -8.53 9.01 0.40
C VAL A 77 -7.62 8.58 -0.74
N LEU A 78 -7.88 7.43 -1.38
CA LEU A 78 -7.07 6.95 -2.50
C LEU A 78 -7.17 7.88 -3.71
N LEU A 79 -8.36 8.44 -3.96
CA LEU A 79 -8.58 9.38 -5.08
C LEU A 79 -7.97 10.76 -4.84
N GLU A 80 -7.68 11.13 -3.60
CA GLU A 80 -6.96 12.38 -3.30
C GLU A 80 -5.46 12.31 -3.65
N VAL A 81 -4.88 11.11 -3.64
CA VAL A 81 -3.43 10.91 -3.80
C VAL A 81 -3.05 10.06 -5.00
N GLY A 82 -4.02 9.57 -5.75
CA GLY A 82 -3.78 8.67 -6.88
C GLY A 82 -4.79 8.81 -8.00
N ALA A 83 -4.51 8.11 -9.08
CA ALA A 83 -5.37 8.00 -10.25
C ALA A 83 -5.42 6.55 -10.73
N GLY A 84 -6.43 6.21 -11.52
CA GLY A 84 -6.55 4.86 -12.03
C GLY A 84 -7.72 4.67 -12.98
N TYR A 85 -8.02 3.42 -13.25
CA TYR A 85 -9.03 3.02 -14.21
C TYR A 85 -10.03 2.03 -13.64
N LEU A 86 -11.27 2.16 -14.09
CA LEU A 86 -12.37 1.24 -13.84
C LEU A 86 -12.82 0.65 -15.17
N ALA A 87 -12.95 -0.67 -15.23
CA ALA A 87 -13.61 -1.35 -16.34
C ALA A 87 -15.08 -1.53 -15.99
N LEU A 88 -15.97 -1.09 -16.87
CA LEU A 88 -17.43 -1.11 -16.70
C LEU A 88 -18.07 -1.90 -17.84
N ASP A 89 -19.07 -2.73 -17.56
CA ASP A 89 -19.84 -3.42 -18.59
C ASP A 89 -20.92 -2.51 -19.24
N GLU A 90 -21.71 -3.08 -20.16
CA GLU A 90 -22.71 -2.36 -20.94
C GLU A 90 -23.86 -1.80 -20.09
N ILE A 91 -24.07 -2.32 -18.89
CA ILE A 91 -25.08 -1.82 -17.93
C ILE A 91 -24.45 -1.14 -16.72
N ASP A 92 -23.22 -0.63 -16.89
CA ASP A 92 -22.54 0.24 -15.94
C ASP A 92 -22.07 -0.45 -14.62
N ARG A 93 -21.92 -1.78 -14.61
CA ARG A 93 -21.37 -2.51 -13.46
C ARG A 93 -19.85 -2.54 -13.51
N ALA A 94 -19.22 -2.34 -12.36
CA ALA A 94 -17.77 -2.43 -12.24
C ALA A 94 -17.29 -3.89 -12.36
N LEU A 95 -16.36 -4.13 -13.27
CA LEU A 95 -15.75 -5.43 -13.55
C LEU A 95 -14.35 -5.57 -12.95
N ALA A 96 -13.55 -4.52 -13.06
CA ALA A 96 -12.19 -4.48 -12.54
C ALA A 96 -11.73 -3.04 -12.30
N SER A 97 -10.75 -2.87 -11.43
CA SER A 97 -10.09 -1.59 -11.16
C SER A 97 -8.58 -1.74 -11.06
N THR A 98 -7.87 -0.64 -11.17
CA THR A 98 -6.45 -0.47 -10.87
C THR A 98 -6.16 0.98 -10.57
N MET A 99 -5.19 1.26 -9.71
CA MET A 99 -4.76 2.63 -9.40
C MET A 99 -3.23 2.70 -9.24
N GLN A 100 -2.69 3.89 -9.51
CA GLN A 100 -1.34 4.28 -9.16
C GLN A 100 -1.35 5.48 -8.21
N PHE A 101 -0.30 5.58 -7.40
CA PHE A 101 -0.11 6.60 -6.39
C PHE A 101 1.32 7.15 -6.53
N PRO A 102 1.51 8.25 -7.26
CA PRO A 102 2.82 8.85 -7.46
C PRO A 102 3.41 9.33 -6.13
N CYS A 103 4.70 9.08 -5.93
CA CYS A 103 5.49 9.54 -4.80
C CYS A 103 6.74 10.21 -5.36
N GLY A 104 6.76 11.54 -5.38
CA GLY A 104 7.79 12.29 -6.10
C GLY A 104 7.73 12.05 -7.62
N ASP A 105 8.88 12.27 -8.29
CA ASP A 105 8.96 12.23 -9.74
C ASP A 105 9.42 10.86 -10.28
N ASP A 106 9.98 10.00 -9.45
CA ASP A 106 10.70 8.81 -9.86
C ASP A 106 10.15 7.50 -9.28
N PHE A 107 9.05 7.56 -8.52
CA PHE A 107 8.44 6.39 -7.89
C PHE A 107 6.91 6.42 -7.92
N SER A 108 6.28 5.26 -7.96
CA SER A 108 4.83 5.11 -7.82
C SER A 108 4.46 3.82 -7.07
N MET A 109 3.48 3.91 -6.17
CA MET A 109 2.82 2.72 -5.65
C MET A 109 1.71 2.30 -6.62
N LEU A 110 1.50 0.98 -6.76
CA LEU A 110 0.36 0.42 -7.46
C LEU A 110 -0.56 -0.30 -6.48
N GLY A 111 -1.85 -0.13 -6.68
CA GLY A 111 -2.83 -0.77 -5.81
C GLY A 111 -4.23 -0.80 -6.41
N MET A 112 -5.20 -1.20 -5.59
CA MET A 112 -6.60 -1.32 -6.01
C MET A 112 -6.80 -2.16 -7.27
N MET A 113 -5.89 -3.11 -7.51
CA MET A 113 -6.02 -4.09 -8.57
C MET A 113 -7.03 -5.15 -8.13
N VAL A 114 -8.26 -4.95 -8.54
CA VAL A 114 -9.39 -5.84 -8.25
C VAL A 114 -10.03 -6.27 -9.55
N THR A 115 -10.33 -7.55 -9.67
CA THR A 115 -11.16 -8.09 -10.77
C THR A 115 -12.24 -8.96 -10.14
N THR A 116 -13.49 -8.80 -10.58
CA THR A 116 -14.59 -9.64 -10.09
C THR A 116 -14.23 -11.13 -10.23
N PRO A 117 -14.52 -11.99 -9.22
CA PRO A 117 -14.04 -13.38 -9.21
C PRO A 117 -14.32 -14.16 -10.49
N ARG A 118 -15.50 -13.98 -11.09
CA ARG A 118 -15.92 -14.67 -12.33
C ARG A 118 -15.09 -14.30 -13.57
N LEU A 119 -14.41 -13.14 -13.56
CA LEU A 119 -13.64 -12.61 -14.69
C LEU A 119 -12.12 -12.69 -14.45
N GLN A 120 -11.69 -13.29 -13.34
CA GLN A 120 -10.27 -13.52 -13.08
C GLN A 120 -9.69 -14.49 -14.14
N ALA A 121 -8.43 -14.29 -14.48
CA ALA A 121 -7.70 -15.02 -15.52
C ALA A 121 -8.17 -14.77 -16.98
N MET A 122 -9.12 -13.88 -17.24
CA MET A 122 -9.60 -13.53 -18.58
C MET A 122 -8.85 -12.32 -19.22
N GLY A 123 -7.72 -11.92 -18.66
CA GLY A 123 -6.87 -10.87 -19.22
C GLY A 123 -7.22 -9.44 -18.80
N THR A 124 -8.40 -9.19 -18.20
CA THR A 124 -8.84 -7.84 -17.78
C THR A 124 -7.84 -7.16 -16.86
N GLY A 125 -7.40 -7.86 -15.80
CA GLY A 125 -6.41 -7.32 -14.88
C GLY A 125 -5.06 -7.01 -15.54
N ALA A 126 -4.61 -7.87 -16.45
CA ALA A 126 -3.36 -7.65 -17.18
C ALA A 126 -3.42 -6.40 -18.06
N ARG A 127 -4.56 -6.14 -18.71
CA ARG A 127 -4.76 -4.97 -19.55
C ARG A 127 -4.78 -3.68 -18.72
N LEU A 128 -5.56 -3.65 -17.63
CA LEU A 128 -5.60 -2.49 -16.73
C LEU A 128 -4.22 -2.23 -16.12
N LEU A 129 -3.51 -3.28 -15.70
CA LEU A 129 -2.16 -3.16 -15.17
C LEU A 129 -1.20 -2.51 -16.18
N ARG A 130 -1.20 -2.97 -17.46
CA ARG A 130 -0.37 -2.37 -18.52
C ARG A 130 -0.66 -0.88 -18.70
N ARG A 131 -1.94 -0.51 -18.75
CA ARG A 131 -2.35 0.89 -18.88
C ARG A 131 -1.83 1.73 -17.72
N THR A 132 -2.03 1.27 -16.50
CA THR A 132 -1.56 1.98 -15.30
C THR A 132 -0.03 2.04 -15.23
N MET A 133 0.68 0.97 -15.62
CA MET A 133 2.15 0.98 -15.68
C MET A 133 2.68 1.94 -16.75
N ALA A 134 1.98 2.09 -17.88
CA ALA A 134 2.33 3.08 -18.91
C ALA A 134 2.22 4.53 -18.35
N ASP A 135 1.19 4.82 -17.56
CA ASP A 135 1.01 6.12 -16.93
C ASP A 135 2.05 6.43 -15.85
N CYS A 136 2.73 5.41 -15.33
CA CYS A 136 3.83 5.63 -14.39
C CYS A 136 5.08 6.25 -15.04
N ASN A 137 5.13 6.37 -16.37
CA ASN A 137 6.18 7.09 -17.12
C ASN A 137 7.60 6.70 -16.74
N GLY A 138 7.88 5.39 -16.62
CA GLY A 138 9.21 4.87 -16.29
C GLY A 138 9.62 4.97 -14.82
N ARG A 139 8.73 5.40 -13.92
CA ARG A 139 9.00 5.38 -12.47
C ARG A 139 9.29 3.97 -11.97
N ASP A 140 10.10 3.85 -10.93
CA ASP A 140 10.13 2.63 -10.14
C ASP A 140 8.76 2.38 -9.51
N MET A 141 8.38 1.13 -9.38
CA MET A 141 7.05 0.77 -8.90
C MET A 141 7.11 -0.23 -7.75
N ARG A 142 6.15 -0.14 -6.83
CA ARG A 142 5.96 -1.10 -5.74
C ARG A 142 4.48 -1.42 -5.59
N LEU A 143 4.18 -2.64 -5.16
CA LEU A 143 2.81 -3.09 -4.87
C LEU A 143 2.81 -4.19 -3.80
N SER A 144 1.62 -4.45 -3.26
CA SER A 144 1.36 -5.58 -2.37
C SER A 144 0.50 -6.61 -3.09
N ALA A 145 1.08 -7.74 -3.43
CA ALA A 145 0.45 -8.81 -4.17
C ALA A 145 -0.27 -9.79 -3.25
N THR A 146 -1.57 -9.98 -3.45
CA THR A 146 -2.29 -11.13 -2.88
C THR A 146 -1.84 -12.43 -3.57
N LYS A 147 -2.10 -13.58 -2.95
CA LYS A 147 -1.79 -14.90 -3.54
C LYS A 147 -2.39 -15.05 -4.95
N SER A 148 -3.61 -14.58 -5.17
CA SER A 148 -4.29 -14.64 -6.47
C SER A 148 -3.69 -13.69 -7.51
N GLY A 149 -3.16 -12.53 -7.10
CA GLY A 149 -2.57 -11.53 -7.99
C GLY A 149 -1.08 -11.76 -8.28
N TYR A 150 -0.36 -12.52 -7.45
CA TYR A 150 1.09 -12.67 -7.49
C TYR A 150 1.62 -13.00 -8.90
N ARG A 151 1.02 -14.01 -9.54
CA ARG A 151 1.48 -14.48 -10.87
C ARG A 151 1.33 -13.42 -11.97
N LEU A 152 0.31 -12.56 -11.87
CA LEU A 152 0.14 -11.45 -12.81
C LEU A 152 1.31 -10.48 -12.72
N TYR A 153 1.68 -10.09 -11.51
CA TYR A 153 2.79 -9.15 -11.28
C TYR A 153 4.15 -9.74 -11.63
N GLU A 154 4.39 -11.00 -11.27
CA GLU A 154 5.59 -11.73 -11.69
C GLU A 154 5.72 -11.75 -13.22
N THR A 155 4.63 -12.02 -13.94
CA THR A 155 4.60 -11.97 -15.42
C THR A 155 4.85 -10.56 -15.96
N ALA A 156 4.42 -9.51 -15.23
CA ALA A 156 4.70 -8.12 -15.57
C ALA A 156 6.13 -7.66 -15.24
N GLY A 157 6.96 -8.55 -14.67
CA GLY A 157 8.36 -8.29 -14.38
C GLY A 157 8.65 -7.84 -12.95
N PHE A 158 7.63 -7.76 -12.09
CA PHE A 158 7.86 -7.47 -10.67
C PHE A 158 8.63 -8.62 -9.99
N VAL A 159 9.48 -8.27 -9.05
CA VAL A 159 10.23 -9.21 -8.21
C VAL A 159 9.79 -9.08 -6.75
N PRO A 160 9.71 -10.19 -6.00
CA PRO A 160 9.34 -10.15 -4.59
C PRO A 160 10.42 -9.48 -3.75
N ASP A 161 10.00 -8.72 -2.75
CA ASP A 161 10.86 -7.97 -1.84
C ASP A 161 10.70 -8.37 -0.36
N GLY A 162 9.56 -8.92 0.02
CA GLY A 162 9.28 -9.39 1.37
C GLY A 162 7.82 -9.76 1.56
N LEU A 163 7.47 -10.18 2.77
CA LEU A 163 6.10 -10.47 3.16
C LEU A 163 5.57 -9.37 4.07
N ILE A 164 4.28 -9.09 3.94
CA ILE A 164 3.52 -8.24 4.82
C ILE A 164 2.52 -9.13 5.54
N TYR A 165 2.52 -9.07 6.87
CA TYR A 165 1.67 -9.87 7.74
C TYR A 165 0.52 -9.01 8.26
N GLN A 166 -0.69 -9.26 7.78
CA GLN A 166 -1.87 -8.54 8.24
C GLN A 166 -2.31 -9.11 9.59
N HIS A 167 -2.15 -8.32 10.64
CA HIS A 167 -2.68 -8.59 11.98
C HIS A 167 -3.96 -7.80 12.20
N GLN A 168 -4.99 -8.45 12.73
CA GLN A 168 -6.25 -7.76 13.02
C GLN A 168 -7.07 -8.51 14.06
N GLY A 169 -7.92 -7.77 14.75
CA GLY A 169 -8.83 -8.34 15.73
C GLY A 169 -9.38 -7.30 16.68
N LYS A 170 -10.17 -7.75 17.65
CA LYS A 170 -10.66 -6.90 18.73
C LYS A 170 -9.56 -6.74 19.78
N ALA A 171 -9.12 -5.50 20.00
CA ALA A 171 -8.08 -5.19 20.97
C ALA A 171 -8.48 -5.68 22.38
N ARG A 172 -7.60 -6.39 23.03
CA ARG A 172 -7.77 -6.90 24.40
C ARG A 172 -6.98 -6.04 25.38
N PRO A 173 -7.38 -6.04 26.66
CA PRO A 173 -6.56 -5.43 27.71
C PRO A 173 -5.15 -6.00 27.70
N ILE A 174 -4.16 -5.12 27.75
CA ILE A 174 -2.74 -5.48 27.85
C ILE A 174 -2.09 -4.72 29.00
N HIS A 175 -1.03 -5.28 29.55
CA HIS A 175 -0.10 -4.50 30.37
C HIS A 175 0.76 -3.64 29.46
N ALA A 176 1.00 -2.38 29.85
CA ALA A 176 1.93 -1.52 29.13
C ALA A 176 3.30 -2.22 28.99
N PRO A 177 3.92 -2.23 27.80
CA PRO A 177 5.27 -2.75 27.65
C PRO A 177 6.25 -1.94 28.51
N ARG A 178 7.41 -2.54 28.83
CA ARG A 178 8.47 -1.80 29.52
C ARG A 178 8.84 -0.57 28.72
N PRO A 179 8.86 0.63 29.33
CA PRO A 179 9.29 1.83 28.64
C PRO A 179 10.71 1.67 28.07
N VAL A 180 10.93 2.13 26.87
CA VAL A 180 12.26 2.20 26.26
C VAL A 180 13.02 3.34 26.96
N PRO A 181 14.21 3.08 27.55
CA PRO A 181 14.96 4.12 28.27
C PRO A 181 15.22 5.35 27.40
N GLY A 182 14.98 6.53 27.96
CA GLY A 182 15.18 7.80 27.27
C GLY A 182 14.16 8.13 26.18
N VAL A 183 13.14 7.29 25.93
CA VAL A 183 12.10 7.53 24.94
C VAL A 183 10.79 7.94 25.58
N ALA A 184 10.26 9.09 25.16
CA ALA A 184 8.93 9.56 25.52
C ALA A 184 7.98 9.51 24.32
N LEU A 185 6.74 9.04 24.54
CA LEU A 185 5.67 9.18 23.55
C LEU A 185 4.84 10.43 23.84
N ARG A 186 4.53 11.19 22.83
CA ARG A 186 3.64 12.35 22.91
C ARG A 186 2.80 12.51 21.64
N PRO A 187 1.68 13.24 21.70
CA PRO A 187 0.98 13.66 20.49
C PRO A 187 1.91 14.39 19.52
N MET A 188 1.72 14.14 18.23
CA MET A 188 2.42 14.87 17.18
C MET A 188 1.94 16.32 17.14
N GLU A 189 2.86 17.26 17.00
CA GLU A 189 2.59 18.68 16.87
C GLU A 189 3.01 19.17 15.47
N PRO A 190 2.51 20.35 15.01
CA PRO A 190 2.89 20.87 13.69
C PRO A 190 4.39 21.04 13.48
N ARG A 191 5.16 21.31 14.54
CA ARG A 191 6.63 21.41 14.49
C ARG A 191 7.33 20.09 14.11
N ASP A 192 6.67 18.94 14.31
CA ASP A 192 7.24 17.61 14.05
C ASP A 192 7.13 17.20 12.58
N THR A 193 6.34 17.92 11.79
CA THR A 193 5.99 17.51 10.41
C THR A 193 7.23 17.27 9.55
N ALA A 194 8.24 18.12 9.64
CA ALA A 194 9.47 17.95 8.86
C ALA A 194 10.27 16.70 9.29
N ALA A 195 10.38 16.45 10.60
CA ALA A 195 11.05 15.28 11.13
C ALA A 195 10.31 13.97 10.75
N VAL A 196 8.98 13.97 10.83
CA VAL A 196 8.13 12.85 10.42
C VAL A 196 8.29 12.56 8.93
N ALA A 197 8.28 13.60 8.07
CA ALA A 197 8.48 13.43 6.63
C ALA A 197 9.87 12.87 6.31
N GLU A 198 10.91 13.28 7.02
CA GLU A 198 12.27 12.77 6.84
C GLU A 198 12.40 11.31 7.29
N LEU A 199 11.83 10.93 8.46
CA LEU A 199 11.79 9.54 8.92
C LEU A 199 11.05 8.65 7.90
N ASP A 200 9.93 9.12 7.37
CA ASP A 200 9.17 8.38 6.34
C ASP A 200 10.01 8.20 5.07
N ARG A 201 10.66 9.27 4.61
CA ARG A 201 11.54 9.24 3.44
C ARG A 201 12.72 8.27 3.63
N LEU A 202 13.34 8.24 4.80
CA LEU A 202 14.41 7.29 5.13
C LEU A 202 13.91 5.84 5.07
N ALA A 203 12.74 5.55 5.65
CA ALA A 203 12.20 4.20 5.70
C ALA A 203 11.73 3.69 4.32
N HIS A 204 11.15 4.56 3.50
CA HIS A 204 10.55 4.18 2.21
C HIS A 204 11.49 4.41 1.01
N GLY A 205 12.53 5.24 1.18
CA GLY A 205 13.46 5.64 0.12
C GLY A 205 12.85 6.57 -0.94
N VAL A 206 11.69 7.18 -0.63
CA VAL A 206 10.95 8.07 -1.53
C VAL A 206 10.24 9.16 -0.75
N ASP A 207 9.94 10.28 -1.39
CA ASP A 207 9.11 11.34 -0.80
C ASP A 207 7.62 10.97 -0.89
N ARG A 208 6.97 10.80 0.28
CA ARG A 208 5.54 10.52 0.41
C ARG A 208 4.80 11.63 1.14
N SER A 209 5.33 12.84 1.16
CA SER A 209 4.79 13.97 1.92
C SER A 209 3.32 14.26 1.62
N THR A 210 2.90 14.14 0.35
CA THR A 210 1.49 14.28 -0.05
C THR A 210 0.60 13.22 0.62
N ILE A 211 1.01 11.95 0.59
CA ILE A 211 0.29 10.83 1.22
C ILE A 211 0.23 11.03 2.74
N LEU A 212 1.36 11.38 3.36
CA LEU A 212 1.44 11.67 4.80
C LEU A 212 0.49 12.79 5.22
N GLY A 213 0.44 13.88 4.45
CA GLY A 213 -0.44 15.01 4.74
C GLY A 213 -1.92 14.61 4.75
N VAL A 214 -2.33 13.79 3.77
CA VAL A 214 -3.71 13.28 3.68
C VAL A 214 -4.05 12.35 4.84
N PHE A 215 -3.10 11.51 5.28
CA PHE A 215 -3.32 10.63 6.43
C PHE A 215 -3.30 11.39 7.75
N LEU A 216 -2.37 12.32 7.94
CA LEU A 216 -2.27 13.13 9.16
C LEU A 216 -3.58 13.88 9.44
N ALA A 217 -4.20 14.46 8.41
CA ALA A 217 -5.48 15.16 8.54
C ALA A 217 -6.64 14.28 9.05
N ARG A 218 -6.47 12.94 9.04
CA ARG A 218 -7.52 11.94 9.37
C ARG A 218 -7.14 11.01 10.51
N SER A 219 -5.97 11.23 11.10
CA SER A 219 -5.37 10.31 12.07
C SER A 219 -5.17 10.99 13.43
N GLU A 220 -5.28 10.21 14.48
CA GLU A 220 -4.53 10.46 15.69
C GLU A 220 -3.07 10.10 15.44
N ALA A 221 -2.16 11.00 15.75
CA ALA A 221 -0.74 10.86 15.47
C ALA A 221 0.10 11.05 16.73
N ILE A 222 1.07 10.16 16.92
CA ILE A 222 2.05 10.25 18.01
C ILE A 222 3.46 10.22 17.45
N VAL A 223 4.39 10.80 18.19
CA VAL A 223 5.83 10.70 17.95
C VAL A 223 6.53 10.08 19.15
N ALA A 224 7.60 9.36 18.87
CA ALA A 224 8.58 8.92 19.86
C ALA A 224 9.76 9.90 19.84
N GLU A 225 10.08 10.48 21.00
CA GLU A 225 11.13 11.47 21.16
C GLU A 225 12.22 10.94 22.10
N ARG A 226 13.49 11.14 21.72
CA ARG A 226 14.67 10.86 22.55
C ARG A 226 15.61 12.06 22.50
N ASP A 227 15.99 12.59 23.66
CA ASP A 227 16.89 13.74 23.78
C ASP A 227 16.46 14.97 22.93
N GLY A 228 15.14 15.21 22.85
CA GLY A 228 14.57 16.29 22.06
C GLY A 228 14.46 16.02 20.54
N ALA A 229 14.90 14.88 20.05
CA ALA A 229 14.79 14.50 18.66
C ALA A 229 13.64 13.49 18.44
N VAL A 230 12.86 13.65 17.38
CA VAL A 230 11.85 12.67 16.94
C VAL A 230 12.56 11.50 16.26
N ILE A 231 12.44 10.31 16.86
CA ILE A 231 13.08 9.06 16.38
C ILE A 231 12.08 8.05 15.80
N GLY A 232 10.79 8.37 15.85
CA GLY A 232 9.74 7.54 15.29
C GLY A 232 8.38 8.23 15.36
N TYR A 233 7.44 7.70 14.58
CA TYR A 233 6.05 8.16 14.60
C TYR A 233 5.09 7.02 14.26
N ALA A 234 3.86 7.15 14.70
CA ALA A 234 2.78 6.24 14.31
C ALA A 234 1.44 6.98 14.23
N PHE A 235 0.63 6.57 13.28
CA PHE A 235 -0.72 7.09 13.07
C PHE A 235 -1.76 6.02 13.39
N CYS A 236 -2.95 6.45 13.82
CA CYS A 236 -4.12 5.59 13.97
C CYS A 236 -5.36 6.31 13.41
N ARG A 237 -6.03 5.70 12.45
CA ARG A 237 -7.19 6.29 11.79
C ARG A 237 -8.33 5.29 11.61
N PRO A 238 -9.57 5.75 11.46
CA PRO A 238 -10.67 4.90 11.02
C PRO A 238 -10.35 4.23 9.68
N PHE A 239 -10.60 2.92 9.58
CA PHE A 239 -10.39 2.14 8.35
C PHE A 239 -11.20 0.82 8.41
N GLY A 240 -11.87 0.50 7.32
CA GLY A 240 -12.57 -0.77 7.18
C GLY A 240 -13.54 -1.05 8.33
N LYS A 241 -13.35 -2.17 9.03
CA LYS A 241 -14.21 -2.61 10.15
C LYS A 241 -13.98 -1.86 11.46
N GLY A 242 -12.92 -1.05 11.53
CA GLY A 242 -12.56 -0.33 12.75
C GLY A 242 -11.50 0.72 12.50
N ARG A 243 -10.27 0.48 12.97
CA ARG A 243 -9.14 1.40 12.79
C ARG A 243 -7.90 0.64 12.31
N VAL A 244 -7.03 1.33 11.60
CA VAL A 244 -5.69 0.84 11.26
C VAL A 244 -4.65 1.65 12.03
N ILE A 245 -3.67 0.97 12.60
CA ILE A 245 -2.46 1.56 13.16
C ILE A 245 -1.41 1.52 12.05
N GLY A 246 -1.03 2.67 11.55
CA GLY A 246 -0.05 2.82 10.46
C GLY A 246 -0.23 4.13 9.68
N PRO A 247 0.92 4.66 9.13
CA PRO A 247 2.25 4.07 9.19
C PRO A 247 2.81 4.03 10.61
N CYS A 248 3.73 3.08 10.87
CA CYS A 248 4.53 3.02 12.10
C CYS A 248 6.00 2.93 11.69
N ILE A 249 6.72 4.01 11.86
CA ILE A 249 8.11 4.19 11.41
C ILE A 249 8.97 4.57 12.59
N CYS A 250 10.08 3.90 12.82
CA CYS A 250 11.03 4.23 13.87
C CYS A 250 12.38 3.52 13.70
N GLU A 251 13.31 3.81 14.62
CA GLU A 251 14.66 3.27 14.61
C GLU A 251 14.76 1.82 15.08
N ASP A 252 13.87 1.39 16.00
CA ASP A 252 13.94 0.04 16.56
C ASP A 252 12.55 -0.55 16.93
N GLU A 253 12.53 -1.86 17.05
CA GLU A 253 11.37 -2.68 17.35
C GLU A 253 10.71 -2.37 18.71
N ALA A 254 11.49 -2.05 19.74
CA ALA A 254 10.94 -1.79 21.06
C ALA A 254 10.16 -0.47 21.06
N VAL A 255 10.63 0.54 20.32
CA VAL A 255 9.91 1.79 20.08
C VAL A 255 8.62 1.53 19.28
N ALA A 256 8.68 0.68 18.24
CA ALA A 256 7.49 0.28 17.48
C ALA A 256 6.44 -0.36 18.40
N ILE A 257 6.82 -1.34 19.23
CA ILE A 257 5.92 -2.00 20.20
C ILE A 257 5.31 -0.97 21.16
N GLN A 258 6.09 -0.02 21.65
CA GLN A 258 5.62 1.00 22.57
C GLN A 258 4.57 1.92 21.91
N MET A 259 4.80 2.34 20.66
CA MET A 259 3.85 3.15 19.91
C MET A 259 2.55 2.38 19.57
N VAL A 260 2.67 1.12 19.15
CA VAL A 260 1.50 0.27 18.87
C VAL A 260 0.70 0.01 20.14
N ALA A 261 1.37 -0.25 21.28
CA ALA A 261 0.72 -0.45 22.58
C ALA A 261 -0.10 0.77 23.02
N HIS A 262 0.37 1.99 22.75
CA HIS A 262 -0.38 3.21 23.01
C HIS A 262 -1.77 3.14 22.35
N PHE A 263 -1.85 2.80 21.07
CA PHE A 263 -3.14 2.72 20.36
C PHE A 263 -3.97 1.49 20.77
N VAL A 264 -3.34 0.34 21.04
CA VAL A 264 -4.05 -0.85 21.52
C VAL A 264 -4.77 -0.55 22.85
N MET A 265 -4.10 0.15 23.78
CA MET A 265 -4.69 0.56 25.05
C MET A 265 -5.76 1.63 24.88
N SER A 266 -5.51 2.63 24.03
CA SER A 266 -6.48 3.73 23.74
C SER A 266 -7.77 3.23 23.11
N TYR A 267 -7.69 2.14 22.34
CA TYR A 267 -8.82 1.58 21.57
C TYR A 267 -9.18 0.17 22.03
N GLU A 268 -9.00 -0.14 23.33
CA GLU A 268 -9.44 -1.40 23.92
C GLU A 268 -10.91 -1.71 23.56
N GLY A 269 -11.17 -2.96 23.23
CA GLY A 269 -12.49 -3.42 22.82
C GLY A 269 -12.89 -3.08 21.39
N SER A 270 -12.12 -2.23 20.68
CA SER A 270 -12.35 -1.87 19.27
C SER A 270 -11.63 -2.85 18.33
N PHE A 271 -12.11 -2.91 17.08
CA PHE A 271 -11.42 -3.66 16.02
C PHE A 271 -10.23 -2.85 15.51
N LEU A 272 -9.03 -3.41 15.62
CA LEU A 272 -7.78 -2.83 15.13
C LEU A 272 -7.16 -3.71 14.05
N ARG A 273 -6.43 -3.07 13.15
CA ARG A 273 -5.58 -3.69 12.13
C ARG A 273 -4.18 -3.10 12.18
N PHE A 274 -3.18 -3.95 12.00
CA PHE A 274 -1.77 -3.60 11.83
C PHE A 274 -1.18 -4.47 10.72
N ASP A 275 -0.70 -3.86 9.65
CA ASP A 275 -0.04 -4.56 8.55
C ASP A 275 1.47 -4.52 8.83
N LEU A 276 1.97 -5.58 9.49
CA LEU A 276 3.37 -5.71 9.88
C LEU A 276 4.24 -5.92 8.63
N HIS A 277 5.15 -4.99 8.40
CA HIS A 277 6.12 -5.10 7.32
C HIS A 277 7.31 -5.94 7.78
N GLN A 278 7.61 -6.99 7.05
CA GLN A 278 8.62 -8.00 7.35
C GLN A 278 8.29 -8.87 8.58
N GLU A 279 8.90 -10.04 8.63
CA GLU A 279 8.78 -10.94 9.77
C GLU A 279 9.49 -10.36 11.00
N ASN A 280 8.75 -10.21 12.08
CA ASN A 280 9.25 -9.75 13.34
C ASN A 280 8.52 -10.49 14.48
N GLU A 281 9.19 -11.49 15.07
CA GLU A 281 8.57 -12.37 16.05
C GLU A 281 8.08 -11.62 17.31
N ARG A 282 8.81 -10.60 17.77
CA ARG A 282 8.43 -9.87 18.99
C ARG A 282 7.21 -9.01 18.78
N ILE A 283 7.14 -8.28 17.64
CA ILE A 283 5.95 -7.49 17.31
C ILE A 283 4.77 -8.42 17.03
N ALA A 284 4.95 -9.50 16.29
CA ALA A 284 3.90 -10.48 16.00
C ALA A 284 3.34 -11.13 17.27
N ALA A 285 4.21 -11.50 18.22
CA ALA A 285 3.82 -12.03 19.51
C ALA A 285 3.03 -10.99 20.33
N PHE A 286 3.51 -9.73 20.35
CA PHE A 286 2.83 -8.63 21.03
C PHE A 286 1.43 -8.39 20.42
N LEU A 287 1.30 -8.31 19.10
CA LEU A 287 0.03 -8.13 18.40
C LEU A 287 -0.94 -9.27 18.72
N SER A 288 -0.48 -10.51 18.69
CA SER A 288 -1.29 -11.70 18.99
C SER A 288 -1.78 -11.68 20.44
N ALA A 289 -0.90 -11.35 21.40
CA ALA A 289 -1.27 -11.19 22.81
C ALA A 289 -2.29 -10.06 23.02
N SER A 290 -2.20 -9.02 22.21
CA SER A 290 -3.13 -7.87 22.23
C SER A 290 -4.49 -8.15 21.55
N GLY A 291 -4.72 -9.38 21.06
CA GLY A 291 -5.96 -9.77 20.38
C GLY A 291 -5.95 -9.53 18.86
N LEU A 292 -4.84 -9.04 18.31
CA LEU A 292 -4.66 -8.85 16.88
C LEU A 292 -3.93 -10.08 16.29
N GLY A 293 -4.68 -11.16 16.05
CA GLY A 293 -4.13 -12.36 15.45
C GLY A 293 -3.70 -12.15 13.99
N MET A 294 -2.73 -12.93 13.51
CA MET A 294 -2.37 -12.95 12.10
C MET A 294 -3.54 -13.47 11.28
N PHE A 295 -3.96 -12.70 10.28
CA PHE A 295 -5.16 -12.96 9.47
C PHE A 295 -4.80 -13.40 8.05
N ASP A 296 -3.88 -12.68 7.38
CA ASP A 296 -3.47 -12.96 6.01
C ASP A 296 -2.06 -12.46 5.75
N THR A 297 -1.48 -12.86 4.63
CA THR A 297 -0.18 -12.39 4.15
C THR A 297 -0.28 -11.96 2.70
N VAL A 298 0.43 -10.87 2.36
CA VAL A 298 0.65 -10.45 0.97
C VAL A 298 2.14 -10.32 0.71
N THR A 299 2.55 -10.44 -0.55
CA THR A 299 3.94 -10.27 -0.93
C THR A 299 4.15 -8.85 -1.44
N GLU A 300 5.07 -8.11 -0.80
CA GLU A 300 5.56 -6.86 -1.39
C GLU A 300 6.40 -7.20 -2.60
N MET A 301 6.16 -6.52 -3.72
CA MET A 301 6.90 -6.70 -4.96
C MET A 301 7.28 -5.33 -5.53
N HIS A 302 8.43 -5.26 -6.20
CA HIS A 302 8.89 -4.03 -6.86
C HIS A 302 9.27 -4.28 -8.32
N LEU A 303 9.19 -3.23 -9.13
CA LEU A 303 9.73 -3.14 -10.47
C LEU A 303 10.62 -1.90 -10.53
N GLY A 304 11.89 -2.06 -10.89
CA GLY A 304 12.92 -1.06 -10.69
C GLY A 304 13.64 -1.24 -9.35
N ALA A 305 14.12 -0.16 -8.73
CA ALA A 305 14.85 -0.21 -7.46
C ALA A 305 13.92 -0.53 -6.27
N SER A 306 14.37 -1.39 -5.33
CA SER A 306 13.62 -1.70 -4.09
C SER A 306 13.74 -0.53 -3.14
N ARG A 307 14.11 0.42 -2.99
CA ARG A 307 14.20 1.65 -2.18
C ARG A 307 13.95 1.53 -0.67
N ARG A 308 13.34 0.44 -0.16
CA ARG A 308 13.09 0.31 1.29
C ARG A 308 14.36 0.20 2.11
N ALA A 309 14.39 0.91 3.24
CA ALA A 309 15.44 0.73 4.24
C ALA A 309 15.42 -0.70 4.82
N ARG A 310 16.61 -1.27 4.98
CA ARG A 310 16.86 -2.59 5.56
C ARG A 310 17.51 -2.52 6.95
N SER A 311 17.87 -1.31 7.39
CA SER A 311 18.47 -1.02 8.69
C SER A 311 18.28 0.45 9.04
N GLY A 312 18.48 0.79 10.31
CA GLY A 312 18.23 2.13 10.83
C GLY A 312 16.74 2.43 10.94
N VAL A 313 16.28 3.56 10.41
CA VAL A 313 14.85 3.91 10.41
C VAL A 313 14.11 3.01 9.42
N MET A 314 13.14 2.26 9.92
CA MET A 314 12.38 1.27 9.15
C MET A 314 10.87 1.43 9.30
N ALA A 315 10.14 0.93 8.31
CA ALA A 315 8.69 0.77 8.39
C ALA A 315 8.34 -0.55 9.08
N TYR A 316 7.74 -0.47 10.26
CA TYR A 316 7.19 -1.64 10.97
C TYR A 316 5.73 -1.86 10.65
N GLY A 317 4.97 -0.80 10.42
CA GLY A 317 3.56 -0.87 10.07
C GLY A 317 3.23 -0.02 8.86
N MET A 318 2.37 -0.53 7.98
CA MET A 318 1.95 0.18 6.78
C MET A 318 0.71 1.03 7.02
N ALA A 319 0.61 2.14 6.30
CA ALA A 319 -0.59 2.97 6.31
C ALA A 319 -1.79 2.28 5.65
N MET A 320 -1.54 1.59 4.56
CA MET A 320 -2.47 0.79 3.76
C MET A 320 -1.66 -0.01 2.74
N GLN A 321 -2.05 -1.24 2.44
CA GLN A 321 -1.31 -2.09 1.48
C GLN A 321 -1.15 -1.47 0.08
N SER A 322 -2.04 -0.56 -0.33
CA SER A 322 -1.95 0.15 -1.60
C SER A 322 -1.03 1.37 -1.57
N LEU A 323 -0.64 1.86 -0.39
CA LEU A 323 0.10 3.11 -0.23
C LEU A 323 1.41 2.95 0.57
N GLY A 324 1.72 1.74 1.02
CA GLY A 324 2.94 1.42 1.74
C GLY A 324 3.00 1.82 3.21
#